data_14b5eb4df7201087ab314a396e33f1f2
#
_entry.id   14b5eb4df7201087ab314a396e33f1f2
#
_cell.length_a   1.000
_cell.length_b   1.000
_cell.length_c   1.000
_cell.angle_alpha   90.00
_cell.angle_beta   90.00
_cell.angle_gamma   90.00
#
_symmetry.space_group_name_H-M   'P 1'
#
loop_
_entity.id
_entity.type
_entity.pdbx_description
1 polymer ?
#
loop_
_entity_poly.entity_id
_entity_poly.type
_entity_poly.pdbx_seq_one_letter_code
_entity_poly.pdbx_strand_id
1 'polypeptide(L)'
;MRLQISKTKNAESFYVVRSVYEKGKRTNVIVEKLGTLPVVKDKAGGKDPYEWAKEYVEELNRKEKETVEPKVTVELSPNADLDTDSKIKYKAGHLFLQKLFYQLGWNQLSGKVKSGTDSEIPLNTILQMLLYTRILYPRSKKASWELYEDFLPAARAEKVQLHQVYKALDLIADKNDVIQEFVYKSTEKYCKRNTDVLYYDCTNFFFEIESEDDFRKYGHSKENRPNPIVQMGMFIDGDGIPLAVTIYPGNDSEQRSLKPLEEKILKDFELSRFIVCTDAGLASKPNRLFNSIDGRRYVVTQSLKNLPDPVREWALEPQGWRLEGDTRNKYYNINEIDENVHLNSVFYKEQIVPITNIDQRLVVTYSIQSRNYQRTIRQRQIDRAVKTVTQTPEKMEAKRQTDYKRLIQMSFFTEEGEVSTRKQLRLDTETISREEMYDGFYGICLFVYTSPLISNHRFSAFLVLSVIGTFL
;
A
#
# COMPACT_ATOMS: atom_id res chain seq x y z
N MET A 1 9.47 -33.82 15.54
CA MET A 1 10.00 -34.72 16.63
C MET A 1 9.15 -34.52 17.87
N ARG A 2 9.22 -35.44 18.84
CA ARG A 2 8.49 -35.33 20.13
C ARG A 2 9.34 -35.92 21.25
N LEU A 3 9.11 -35.42 22.47
CA LEU A 3 9.72 -36.00 23.68
C LEU A 3 9.04 -37.34 24.04
N GLN A 4 9.85 -38.33 24.33
CA GLN A 4 9.41 -39.62 24.90
C GLN A 4 10.20 -39.85 26.19
N ILE A 5 9.49 -40.16 27.27
CA ILE A 5 10.10 -40.45 28.57
C ILE A 5 9.80 -41.92 28.88
N SER A 6 10.85 -42.67 29.13
CA SER A 6 10.72 -44.07 29.57
C SER A 6 11.00 -44.14 31.07
N LYS A 7 10.06 -44.70 31.84
CA LYS A 7 10.14 -44.83 33.29
C LYS A 7 10.31 -46.32 33.65
N THR A 8 11.32 -46.58 34.43
CA THR A 8 11.56 -47.89 35.07
C THR A 8 11.54 -47.71 36.60
N LYS A 9 11.52 -48.82 37.37
CA LYS A 9 11.48 -48.77 38.84
C LYS A 9 12.61 -47.88 39.45
N ASN A 10 13.77 -47.78 38.78
CA ASN A 10 14.96 -47.13 39.32
C ASN A 10 15.52 -46.00 38.45
N ALA A 11 14.92 -45.71 37.29
CA ALA A 11 15.45 -44.64 36.42
C ALA A 11 14.39 -44.11 35.43
N GLU A 12 14.47 -42.82 35.15
CA GLU A 12 13.75 -42.20 34.06
C GLU A 12 14.75 -41.78 32.97
N SER A 13 14.44 -42.05 31.72
CA SER A 13 15.28 -41.74 30.57
C SER A 13 14.48 -40.97 29.52
N PHE A 14 15.08 -39.90 28.97
CA PHE A 14 14.51 -38.96 28.04
C PHE A 14 15.04 -39.19 26.64
N TYR A 15 14.16 -39.26 25.66
CA TYR A 15 14.47 -39.49 24.26
C TYR A 15 13.73 -38.50 23.37
N VAL A 16 14.41 -38.03 22.32
CA VAL A 16 13.78 -37.36 21.18
C VAL A 16 13.43 -38.44 20.15
N VAL A 17 12.15 -38.57 19.82
CA VAL A 17 11.70 -39.60 18.87
C VAL A 17 10.98 -38.95 17.68
N ARG A 18 11.13 -39.58 16.51
CA ARG A 18 10.43 -39.24 15.28
C ARG A 18 9.53 -40.39 14.88
N SER A 19 8.28 -40.07 14.51
CA SER A 19 7.39 -41.06 13.89
C SER A 19 7.71 -41.17 12.41
N VAL A 20 8.03 -42.36 11.95
CA VAL A 20 8.31 -42.68 10.54
C VAL A 20 7.24 -43.67 10.06
N TYR A 21 6.82 -43.47 8.82
CA TYR A 21 5.87 -44.39 8.14
C TYR A 21 6.66 -45.31 7.22
N GLU A 22 6.81 -46.56 7.58
CA GLU A 22 7.45 -47.58 6.72
C GLU A 22 6.49 -48.74 6.49
N LYS A 23 6.34 -49.17 5.23
CA LYS A 23 5.52 -50.32 4.81
C LYS A 23 4.10 -50.32 5.40
N GLY A 24 3.48 -49.13 5.46
CA GLY A 24 2.10 -48.97 5.97
C GLY A 24 1.96 -49.03 7.51
N LYS A 25 3.05 -49.09 8.26
CA LYS A 25 3.05 -49.05 9.73
C LYS A 25 3.77 -47.84 10.26
N ARG A 26 3.20 -47.22 11.30
CA ARG A 26 3.81 -46.09 12.01
C ARG A 26 4.75 -46.62 13.08
N THR A 27 6.05 -46.35 12.93
CA THR A 27 7.09 -46.69 13.90
C THR A 27 7.73 -45.44 14.47
N ASN A 28 8.22 -45.52 15.71
CA ASN A 28 8.99 -44.41 16.33
C ASN A 28 10.47 -44.74 16.28
N VAL A 29 11.24 -43.87 15.69
CA VAL A 29 12.72 -43.97 15.66
C VAL A 29 13.28 -42.98 16.67
N ILE A 30 14.24 -43.44 17.48
CA ILE A 30 14.98 -42.57 18.41
C ILE A 30 15.95 -41.71 17.58
N VAL A 31 15.77 -40.37 17.63
CA VAL A 31 16.64 -39.43 16.97
C VAL A 31 17.82 -39.06 17.89
N GLU A 32 17.52 -38.87 19.18
CA GLU A 32 18.54 -38.50 20.18
C GLU A 32 18.15 -39.05 21.56
N LYS A 33 19.17 -39.48 22.32
CA LYS A 33 19.01 -39.83 23.74
C LYS A 33 19.51 -38.67 24.60
N LEU A 34 18.60 -37.97 25.27
CA LEU A 34 18.93 -36.81 26.11
C LEU A 34 19.65 -37.24 27.40
N GLY A 35 19.37 -38.46 27.86
CA GLY A 35 20.00 -39.07 29.05
C GLY A 35 18.98 -39.45 30.13
N THR A 36 19.52 -39.86 31.29
CA THR A 36 18.71 -40.15 32.48
C THR A 36 18.33 -38.84 33.20
N LEU A 37 17.35 -38.88 34.11
CA LEU A 37 16.87 -37.70 34.83
C LEU A 37 18.02 -36.85 35.49
N PRO A 38 19.06 -37.48 36.15
CA PRO A 38 20.18 -36.69 36.66
C PRO A 38 20.98 -35.96 35.58
N VAL A 39 21.20 -36.58 34.41
CA VAL A 39 21.94 -35.99 33.28
C VAL A 39 21.10 -34.84 32.65
N VAL A 40 19.80 -35.00 32.55
CA VAL A 40 18.90 -33.96 32.02
C VAL A 40 18.79 -32.79 33.00
N LYS A 41 18.80 -33.05 34.30
CA LYS A 41 18.81 -32.03 35.35
C LYS A 41 20.09 -31.18 35.33
N ASP A 42 21.24 -31.82 35.07
CA ASP A 42 22.53 -31.12 34.90
C ASP A 42 22.53 -30.23 33.67
N LYS A 43 22.01 -30.76 32.52
CA LYS A 43 21.86 -29.99 31.28
C LYS A 43 20.86 -28.82 31.40
N ALA A 44 19.85 -28.96 32.25
CA ALA A 44 18.82 -27.94 32.45
C ALA A 44 19.33 -26.71 33.24
N GLY A 45 20.48 -26.78 33.90
CA GLY A 45 21.12 -25.62 34.53
C GLY A 45 20.24 -24.90 35.57
N GLY A 46 19.44 -25.67 36.33
CA GLY A 46 18.54 -25.13 37.36
C GLY A 46 17.09 -24.94 36.94
N LYS A 47 16.74 -25.13 35.67
CA LYS A 47 15.34 -25.23 35.19
C LYS A 47 14.78 -26.61 35.52
N ASP A 48 13.42 -26.69 35.49
CA ASP A 48 12.74 -27.98 35.55
C ASP A 48 13.20 -28.89 34.38
N PRO A 49 13.68 -30.12 34.64
CA PRO A 49 14.23 -30.99 33.61
C PRO A 49 13.19 -31.43 32.57
N TYR A 50 11.91 -31.45 32.92
CA TYR A 50 10.83 -31.81 31.99
C TYR A 50 10.48 -30.65 31.06
N GLU A 51 10.44 -29.43 31.59
CA GLU A 51 10.22 -28.22 30.80
C GLU A 51 11.40 -27.97 29.86
N TRP A 52 12.64 -28.08 30.36
CA TRP A 52 13.84 -27.96 29.54
C TRP A 52 13.83 -28.96 28.37
N ALA A 53 13.49 -30.22 28.63
CA ALA A 53 13.45 -31.24 27.58
C ALA A 53 12.34 -30.97 26.53
N LYS A 54 11.21 -30.37 26.90
CA LYS A 54 10.17 -29.93 25.95
C LYS A 54 10.67 -28.75 25.10
N GLU A 55 11.22 -27.72 25.73
CA GLU A 55 11.80 -26.56 25.04
C GLU A 55 12.90 -27.00 24.04
N TYR A 56 13.75 -27.93 24.45
CA TYR A 56 14.79 -28.49 23.59
C TYR A 56 14.24 -29.19 22.36
N VAL A 57 13.18 -30.00 22.50
CA VAL A 57 12.52 -30.65 21.37
C VAL A 57 11.80 -29.64 20.46
N GLU A 58 11.22 -28.59 21.02
CA GLU A 58 10.60 -27.51 20.25
C GLU A 58 11.66 -26.75 19.45
N GLU A 59 12.82 -26.50 20.04
CA GLU A 59 13.93 -25.86 19.33
C GLU A 59 14.49 -26.73 18.20
N LEU A 60 14.64 -28.04 18.44
CA LEU A 60 15.00 -28.98 17.39
C LEU A 60 13.99 -29.00 16.23
N ASN A 61 12.69 -28.97 16.55
CA ASN A 61 11.64 -28.90 15.55
C ASN A 61 11.67 -27.56 14.78
N ARG A 62 12.03 -26.46 15.45
CA ARG A 62 12.21 -25.15 14.81
C ARG A 62 13.37 -25.19 13.83
N LYS A 63 14.55 -25.68 14.29
CA LYS A 63 15.75 -25.82 13.44
C LYS A 63 15.50 -26.75 12.26
N GLU A 64 14.80 -27.86 12.47
CA GLU A 64 14.43 -28.79 11.38
C GLU A 64 13.50 -28.12 10.35
N LYS A 65 12.53 -27.31 10.80
CA LYS A 65 11.67 -26.54 9.89
C LYS A 65 12.43 -25.46 9.11
N GLU A 66 13.46 -24.88 9.71
CA GLU A 66 14.32 -23.88 9.06
C GLU A 66 15.31 -24.53 8.06
N THR A 67 15.70 -25.80 8.28
CA THR A 67 16.68 -26.51 7.43
C THR A 67 16.06 -27.42 6.37
N VAL A 68 14.75 -27.73 6.45
CA VAL A 68 14.09 -28.54 5.43
C VAL A 68 13.88 -27.70 4.17
N GLU A 69 14.82 -27.78 3.25
CA GLU A 69 14.58 -27.37 1.87
C GLU A 69 13.40 -28.20 1.32
N PRO A 70 12.38 -27.57 0.75
CA PRO A 70 11.28 -28.30 0.13
C PRO A 70 11.83 -29.10 -1.05
N LYS A 71 11.93 -30.42 -0.88
CA LYS A 71 12.31 -31.34 -1.94
C LYS A 71 11.05 -31.74 -2.71
N VAL A 72 11.04 -31.48 -4.00
CA VAL A 72 10.05 -32.03 -4.92
C VAL A 72 10.64 -33.31 -5.52
N THR A 73 10.05 -34.46 -5.18
CA THR A 73 10.44 -35.74 -5.77
C THR A 73 9.50 -36.02 -6.94
N VAL A 74 10.03 -36.16 -8.12
CA VAL A 74 9.30 -36.61 -9.31
C VAL A 74 9.71 -38.05 -9.56
N GLU A 75 8.78 -38.96 -9.40
CA GLU A 75 8.99 -40.37 -9.76
C GLU A 75 8.76 -40.56 -11.26
N LEU A 76 9.79 -40.98 -11.95
CA LEU A 76 9.73 -41.35 -13.37
C LEU A 76 9.88 -42.84 -13.48
N SER A 77 8.90 -43.50 -14.07
CA SER A 77 9.01 -44.92 -14.41
C SER A 77 9.45 -45.07 -15.86
N PRO A 78 10.66 -45.58 -16.12
CA PRO A 78 11.14 -45.76 -17.51
C PRO A 78 10.33 -46.83 -18.28
N ASN A 79 9.54 -47.64 -17.58
CA ASN A 79 8.71 -48.71 -18.19
C ASN A 79 7.22 -48.34 -18.28
N ALA A 80 6.85 -47.10 -17.94
CA ALA A 80 5.48 -46.66 -18.11
C ALA A 80 5.23 -46.32 -19.59
N ASP A 81 4.19 -46.90 -20.18
CA ASP A 81 3.73 -46.47 -21.50
C ASP A 81 3.36 -45.01 -21.45
N LEU A 82 3.90 -44.22 -22.41
CA LEU A 82 3.53 -42.82 -22.58
C LEU A 82 2.10 -42.77 -23.12
N ASP A 83 1.17 -42.40 -22.26
CA ASP A 83 -0.16 -42.00 -22.70
C ASP A 83 -0.05 -40.76 -23.56
N THR A 84 -0.46 -40.86 -24.84
CA THR A 84 -0.41 -39.77 -25.81
C THR A 84 -1.22 -38.53 -25.37
N ASP A 85 -2.21 -38.73 -24.49
CA ASP A 85 -3.05 -37.68 -23.93
C ASP A 85 -2.50 -37.11 -22.62
N SER A 86 -1.41 -37.68 -22.08
CA SER A 86 -0.80 -37.21 -20.84
C SER A 86 -0.03 -35.92 -21.04
N LYS A 87 -0.17 -35.00 -20.09
CA LYS A 87 0.65 -33.76 -20.06
C LYS A 87 2.10 -34.11 -19.74
N ILE A 88 2.99 -33.85 -20.70
CA ILE A 88 4.45 -34.06 -20.56
C ILE A 88 5.15 -32.84 -19.99
N LYS A 89 4.54 -31.65 -20.09
CA LYS A 89 5.15 -30.37 -19.66
C LYS A 89 4.37 -29.75 -18.50
N TYR A 90 5.09 -29.46 -17.44
CA TYR A 90 4.54 -28.78 -16.26
C TYR A 90 5.25 -27.46 -15.98
N LYS A 91 4.51 -26.49 -15.40
CA LYS A 91 5.05 -25.24 -14.90
C LYS A 91 5.61 -25.43 -13.51
N ALA A 92 6.88 -25.06 -13.30
CA ALA A 92 7.58 -25.24 -12.03
C ALA A 92 7.88 -23.93 -11.28
N GLY A 93 7.58 -22.77 -11.88
CA GLY A 93 7.91 -21.45 -11.30
C GLY A 93 7.33 -21.21 -9.90
N HIS A 94 6.22 -21.86 -9.57
CA HIS A 94 5.59 -21.76 -8.25
C HIS A 94 6.46 -22.31 -7.11
N LEU A 95 7.45 -23.15 -7.37
CA LEU A 95 8.33 -23.72 -6.35
C LEU A 95 9.08 -22.65 -5.56
N PHE A 96 9.47 -21.55 -6.21
CA PHE A 96 10.11 -20.42 -5.56
C PHE A 96 9.15 -19.67 -4.61
N LEU A 97 7.86 -19.61 -4.94
CA LEU A 97 6.84 -18.97 -4.14
C LEU A 97 6.34 -19.86 -2.99
N GLN A 98 6.41 -21.17 -3.16
CA GLN A 98 5.93 -22.13 -2.20
C GLN A 98 6.66 -22.02 -0.86
N LYS A 99 7.97 -21.80 -0.88
CA LYS A 99 8.76 -21.57 0.34
C LYS A 99 8.23 -20.34 1.10
N LEU A 100 8.03 -19.22 0.41
CA LEU A 100 7.49 -17.99 1.01
C LEU A 100 6.07 -18.19 1.55
N PHE A 101 5.23 -18.92 0.82
CA PHE A 101 3.86 -19.23 1.25
C PHE A 101 3.84 -19.93 2.62
N TYR A 102 4.67 -20.95 2.80
CA TYR A 102 4.74 -21.66 4.07
C TYR A 102 5.50 -20.89 5.15
N GLN A 103 6.55 -20.17 4.80
CA GLN A 103 7.29 -19.33 5.76
C GLN A 103 6.39 -18.23 6.33
N LEU A 104 5.60 -17.55 5.50
CA LEU A 104 4.64 -16.54 5.93
C LEU A 104 3.40 -17.13 6.63
N GLY A 105 3.31 -18.47 6.75
CA GLY A 105 2.24 -19.14 7.47
C GLY A 105 0.88 -19.14 6.78
N TRP A 106 0.82 -18.95 5.45
CA TRP A 106 -0.44 -18.92 4.70
C TRP A 106 -1.26 -20.21 4.84
N ASN A 107 -0.59 -21.35 5.04
CA ASN A 107 -1.24 -22.61 5.38
C ASN A 107 -1.97 -22.57 6.74
N GLN A 108 -1.43 -21.84 7.73
CA GLN A 108 -2.08 -21.62 9.03
C GLN A 108 -3.24 -20.61 8.89
N LEU A 109 -3.05 -19.58 8.06
CA LEU A 109 -4.10 -18.62 7.75
C LEU A 109 -5.33 -19.31 7.16
N SER A 110 -5.16 -20.26 6.25
CA SER A 110 -6.28 -21.00 5.66
C SER A 110 -7.14 -21.70 6.73
N GLY A 111 -6.50 -22.24 7.78
CA GLY A 111 -7.19 -22.81 8.94
C GLY A 111 -7.95 -21.76 9.76
N LYS A 112 -7.35 -20.59 10.00
CA LYS A 112 -8.01 -19.48 10.72
C LYS A 112 -9.23 -18.93 9.96
N VAL A 113 -9.09 -18.75 8.65
CA VAL A 113 -10.17 -18.25 7.78
C VAL A 113 -11.35 -19.24 7.73
N LYS A 114 -11.07 -20.54 7.71
CA LYS A 114 -12.10 -21.60 7.77
C LYS A 114 -12.74 -21.78 9.15
N SER A 115 -12.11 -21.30 10.20
CA SER A 115 -12.61 -21.47 11.57
C SER A 115 -14.00 -20.84 11.73
N GLY A 116 -14.94 -21.61 12.24
CA GLY A 116 -16.33 -21.20 12.40
C GLY A 116 -17.19 -21.31 11.12
N THR A 117 -16.68 -21.96 10.08
CA THR A 117 -17.45 -22.27 8.87
C THR A 117 -17.48 -23.78 8.62
N ASP A 118 -18.63 -24.32 8.23
CA ASP A 118 -18.77 -25.73 7.83
C ASP A 118 -18.30 -25.99 6.38
N SER A 119 -17.41 -25.15 5.88
CA SER A 119 -16.99 -25.19 4.49
C SER A 119 -15.93 -26.25 4.23
N GLU A 120 -16.23 -27.22 3.38
CA GLU A 120 -15.31 -28.26 2.90
C GLU A 120 -14.38 -27.78 1.77
N ILE A 121 -14.34 -26.45 1.50
CA ILE A 121 -13.52 -25.86 0.44
C ILE A 121 -12.04 -26.15 0.73
N PRO A 122 -11.23 -26.59 -0.26
CA PRO A 122 -9.79 -26.77 -0.12
C PRO A 122 -9.07 -25.42 -0.16
N LEU A 123 -9.32 -24.58 0.85
CA LEU A 123 -8.91 -23.16 0.88
C LEU A 123 -7.39 -22.99 0.76
N ASN A 124 -6.60 -23.87 1.39
CA ASN A 124 -5.13 -23.78 1.29
C ASN A 124 -4.65 -23.96 -0.16
N THR A 125 -5.20 -24.94 -0.89
CA THR A 125 -4.89 -25.18 -2.29
C THR A 125 -5.37 -24.03 -3.18
N ILE A 126 -6.55 -23.47 -2.89
CA ILE A 126 -7.09 -22.31 -3.63
C ILE A 126 -6.23 -21.05 -3.39
N LEU A 127 -5.79 -20.81 -2.16
CA LEU A 127 -4.89 -19.68 -1.87
C LEU A 127 -3.56 -19.83 -2.60
N GLN A 128 -2.96 -21.01 -2.63
CA GLN A 128 -1.76 -21.29 -3.41
C GLN A 128 -1.99 -21.00 -4.90
N MET A 129 -3.07 -21.55 -5.46
CA MET A 129 -3.45 -21.32 -6.85
C MET A 129 -3.60 -19.83 -7.16
N LEU A 130 -4.36 -19.10 -6.33
CA LEU A 130 -4.62 -17.67 -6.55
C LEU A 130 -3.35 -16.84 -6.46
N LEU A 131 -2.49 -17.09 -5.46
CA LEU A 131 -1.24 -16.36 -5.26
C LEU A 131 -0.22 -16.68 -6.36
N TYR A 132 0.01 -17.95 -6.65
CA TYR A 132 1.02 -18.35 -7.64
C TYR A 132 0.63 -17.89 -9.04
N THR A 133 -0.63 -18.08 -9.42
CA THR A 133 -1.08 -17.63 -10.75
C THR A 133 -1.11 -16.10 -10.84
N ARG A 134 -1.44 -15.39 -9.76
CA ARG A 134 -1.43 -13.92 -9.77
C ARG A 134 -0.04 -13.33 -9.98
N ILE A 135 0.97 -13.95 -9.38
CA ILE A 135 2.36 -13.46 -9.45
C ILE A 135 3.01 -13.88 -10.77
N LEU A 136 2.85 -15.16 -11.17
CA LEU A 136 3.56 -15.70 -12.31
C LEU A 136 2.82 -15.51 -13.65
N TYR A 137 1.49 -15.55 -13.63
CA TYR A 137 0.64 -15.55 -14.81
C TYR A 137 -0.66 -14.81 -14.55
N PRO A 138 -0.65 -13.46 -14.41
CA PRO A 138 -1.85 -12.69 -14.06
C PRO A 138 -2.95 -12.85 -15.12
N ARG A 139 -4.08 -13.45 -14.71
CA ARG A 139 -5.24 -13.75 -15.56
C ARG A 139 -6.56 -13.65 -14.75
N SER A 140 -7.69 -13.88 -15.43
CA SER A 140 -8.99 -14.03 -14.77
C SER A 140 -9.00 -15.24 -13.81
N LYS A 141 -9.91 -15.28 -12.85
CA LYS A 141 -10.01 -16.38 -11.88
C LYS A 141 -10.26 -17.72 -12.56
N LYS A 142 -11.13 -17.75 -13.59
CA LYS A 142 -11.38 -18.94 -14.41
C LYS A 142 -10.10 -19.40 -15.13
N ALA A 143 -9.42 -18.49 -15.83
CA ALA A 143 -8.19 -18.83 -16.53
C ALA A 143 -7.04 -19.22 -15.58
N SER A 144 -7.01 -18.69 -14.35
CA SER A 144 -6.07 -19.10 -13.31
C SER A 144 -6.36 -20.52 -12.82
N TRP A 145 -7.64 -20.88 -12.69
CA TRP A 145 -8.06 -22.21 -12.32
C TRP A 145 -7.70 -23.24 -13.42
N GLU A 146 -7.96 -22.94 -14.68
CA GLU A 146 -7.56 -23.78 -15.83
C GLU A 146 -6.03 -23.93 -15.89
N LEU A 147 -5.27 -22.84 -15.69
CA LEU A 147 -3.82 -22.85 -15.71
C LEU A 147 -3.20 -23.66 -14.57
N TYR A 148 -3.88 -23.77 -13.44
CA TYR A 148 -3.37 -24.51 -12.28
C TYR A 148 -3.18 -25.99 -12.58
N GLU A 149 -3.93 -26.54 -13.53
CA GLU A 149 -3.76 -27.90 -14.04
C GLU A 149 -2.40 -28.12 -14.75
N ASP A 150 -1.73 -27.03 -15.17
CA ASP A 150 -0.40 -27.08 -15.77
C ASP A 150 0.74 -27.10 -14.76
N PHE A 151 0.45 -26.90 -13.47
CA PHE A 151 1.48 -26.94 -12.43
C PHE A 151 1.84 -28.39 -12.10
N LEU A 152 3.04 -28.59 -11.53
CA LEU A 152 3.48 -29.91 -11.10
C LEU A 152 2.42 -30.59 -10.21
N PRO A 153 2.12 -31.89 -10.43
CA PRO A 153 1.11 -32.60 -9.64
C PRO A 153 1.33 -32.53 -8.13
N ALA A 154 2.58 -32.52 -7.68
CA ALA A 154 2.94 -32.36 -6.28
C ALA A 154 2.47 -31.04 -5.63
N ALA A 155 2.21 -30.01 -6.44
CA ALA A 155 1.64 -28.75 -5.98
C ALA A 155 0.12 -28.78 -5.85
N ARG A 156 -0.53 -29.77 -6.45
CA ARG A 156 -1.99 -29.94 -6.52
C ARG A 156 -2.44 -30.98 -5.51
N ALA A 157 -2.37 -30.64 -4.22
CA ALA A 157 -2.70 -31.59 -3.16
C ALA A 157 -4.16 -32.09 -3.22
N GLU A 158 -5.07 -31.27 -3.74
CA GLU A 158 -6.49 -31.57 -3.85
C GLU A 158 -7.06 -31.04 -5.18
N LYS A 159 -8.03 -31.75 -5.74
CA LYS A 159 -8.75 -31.32 -6.95
C LYS A 159 -9.69 -30.16 -6.58
N VAL A 160 -9.51 -29.02 -7.22
CA VAL A 160 -10.31 -27.82 -7.01
C VAL A 160 -11.34 -27.68 -8.13
N GLN A 161 -12.59 -27.42 -7.79
CA GLN A 161 -13.64 -27.09 -8.74
C GLN A 161 -13.82 -25.57 -8.87
N LEU A 162 -14.19 -25.09 -10.03
CA LEU A 162 -14.30 -23.64 -10.29
C LEU A 162 -15.26 -22.92 -9.32
N HIS A 163 -16.40 -23.53 -8.99
CA HIS A 163 -17.34 -22.94 -8.05
C HIS A 163 -16.77 -22.82 -6.63
N GLN A 164 -15.84 -23.70 -6.22
CA GLN A 164 -15.15 -23.60 -4.93
C GLN A 164 -14.18 -22.40 -4.90
N VAL A 165 -13.61 -22.04 -6.05
CA VAL A 165 -12.78 -20.84 -6.16
C VAL A 165 -13.60 -19.58 -5.86
N TYR A 166 -14.80 -19.46 -6.44
CA TYR A 166 -15.67 -18.31 -6.18
C TYR A 166 -16.16 -18.27 -4.72
N LYS A 167 -16.59 -19.39 -4.17
CA LYS A 167 -16.94 -19.48 -2.74
C LYS A 167 -15.77 -19.13 -1.81
N ALA A 168 -14.55 -19.49 -2.21
CA ALA A 168 -13.36 -19.10 -1.45
C ALA A 168 -13.10 -17.59 -1.50
N LEU A 169 -13.40 -16.91 -2.61
CA LEU A 169 -13.29 -15.45 -2.71
C LEU A 169 -14.29 -14.75 -1.77
N ASP A 170 -15.53 -15.25 -1.68
CA ASP A 170 -16.51 -14.72 -0.73
C ASP A 170 -16.01 -14.88 0.71
N LEU A 171 -15.50 -16.05 1.08
CA LEU A 171 -14.94 -16.31 2.39
C LEU A 171 -13.71 -15.43 2.69
N ILE A 172 -12.84 -15.17 1.70
CA ILE A 172 -11.69 -14.28 1.82
C ILE A 172 -12.16 -12.83 2.04
N ALA A 173 -13.21 -12.41 1.34
CA ALA A 173 -13.78 -11.08 1.49
C ALA A 173 -14.37 -10.89 2.90
N ASP A 174 -15.14 -11.85 3.41
CA ASP A 174 -15.72 -11.81 4.76
C ASP A 174 -14.66 -11.78 5.88
N LYS A 175 -13.52 -12.43 5.65
CA LYS A 175 -12.42 -12.53 6.61
C LYS A 175 -11.25 -11.58 6.29
N ASN A 176 -11.47 -10.57 5.46
CA ASN A 176 -10.42 -9.66 5.00
C ASN A 176 -9.61 -9.04 6.16
N ASP A 177 -10.26 -8.67 7.25
CA ASP A 177 -9.62 -8.06 8.40
C ASP A 177 -8.65 -9.02 9.11
N VAL A 178 -9.09 -10.25 9.33
CA VAL A 178 -8.26 -11.32 9.92
C VAL A 178 -7.07 -11.64 9.03
N ILE A 179 -7.27 -11.59 7.70
CA ILE A 179 -6.20 -11.84 6.72
C ILE A 179 -5.16 -10.73 6.78
N GLN A 180 -5.57 -9.47 6.79
CA GLN A 180 -4.65 -8.33 6.83
C GLN A 180 -3.83 -8.31 8.12
N GLU A 181 -4.48 -8.48 9.28
CA GLU A 181 -3.80 -8.60 10.57
C GLU A 181 -2.78 -9.74 10.58
N PHE A 182 -3.19 -10.92 10.10
CA PHE A 182 -2.30 -12.08 10.04
C PHE A 182 -1.09 -11.85 9.13
N VAL A 183 -1.30 -11.28 7.94
CA VAL A 183 -0.23 -10.98 6.98
C VAL A 183 0.75 -9.97 7.56
N TYR A 184 0.25 -8.91 8.21
CA TYR A 184 1.09 -7.93 8.88
C TYR A 184 1.99 -8.60 9.94
N LYS A 185 1.40 -9.29 10.92
CA LYS A 185 2.11 -10.00 12.00
C LYS A 185 3.07 -11.09 11.48
N SER A 186 2.76 -11.69 10.33
CA SER A 186 3.64 -12.68 9.72
C SER A 186 4.85 -12.05 9.04
N THR A 187 4.68 -10.90 8.39
CA THR A 187 5.78 -10.17 7.73
C THR A 187 6.77 -9.59 8.73
N GLU A 188 6.34 -9.15 9.91
CA GLU A 188 7.23 -8.65 10.97
C GLU A 188 8.30 -9.66 11.41
N LYS A 189 8.02 -10.96 11.25
CA LYS A 189 8.98 -12.04 11.59
C LYS A 189 10.16 -12.11 10.62
N TYR A 190 10.00 -11.56 9.41
CA TYR A 190 10.99 -11.67 8.32
C TYR A 190 11.63 -10.35 7.93
N CYS A 191 10.90 -9.24 8.13
CA CYS A 191 11.43 -7.90 7.89
C CYS A 191 10.94 -6.96 8.98
N LYS A 192 11.83 -6.08 9.42
CA LYS A 192 11.44 -4.98 10.31
C LYS A 192 10.58 -4.01 9.50
N ARG A 193 9.30 -3.87 9.88
CA ARG A 193 8.38 -2.94 9.22
C ARG A 193 8.70 -1.50 9.66
N ASN A 194 8.76 -0.59 8.70
CA ASN A 194 8.98 0.83 8.95
C ASN A 194 7.63 1.55 9.12
N THR A 195 7.04 1.40 10.30
CA THR A 195 5.72 1.94 10.61
C THR A 195 5.74 3.33 11.25
N ASP A 196 6.90 3.99 11.34
CA ASP A 196 7.01 5.37 11.82
C ASP A 196 6.32 6.37 10.88
N VAL A 197 6.30 6.05 9.59
CA VAL A 197 5.63 6.84 8.54
C VAL A 197 4.72 5.92 7.74
N LEU A 198 3.46 6.31 7.61
CA LEU A 198 2.46 5.60 6.83
C LEU A 198 1.95 6.50 5.70
N TYR A 199 2.00 6.00 4.48
CA TYR A 199 1.45 6.68 3.31
C TYR A 199 0.05 6.14 3.03
N TYR A 200 -0.89 7.01 2.78
CA TYR A 200 -2.24 6.63 2.39
C TYR A 200 -2.65 7.31 1.09
N ASP A 201 -3.13 6.51 0.17
CA ASP A 201 -3.72 6.98 -1.08
C ASP A 201 -4.93 6.13 -1.48
N CYS A 202 -5.77 6.71 -2.33
CA CYS A 202 -6.94 6.06 -2.89
C CYS A 202 -6.76 5.85 -4.40
N THR A 203 -7.30 4.75 -4.88
CA THR A 203 -7.45 4.47 -6.31
C THR A 203 -8.83 3.92 -6.59
N ASN A 204 -9.19 3.75 -7.86
CA ASN A 204 -10.44 3.13 -8.24
C ASN A 204 -10.27 2.14 -9.38
N PHE A 205 -11.20 1.19 -9.44
CA PHE A 205 -11.29 0.19 -10.50
C PHE A 205 -12.64 0.32 -11.17
N PHE A 206 -12.66 0.42 -12.50
CA PHE A 206 -13.89 0.42 -13.27
C PHE A 206 -14.31 -1.00 -13.64
N PHE A 207 -15.60 -1.17 -13.87
CA PHE A 207 -16.21 -2.42 -14.32
C PHE A 207 -16.94 -2.18 -15.63
N GLU A 208 -16.72 -3.03 -16.60
CA GLU A 208 -17.40 -2.98 -17.91
C GLU A 208 -18.85 -3.52 -17.78
N ILE A 209 -19.65 -2.83 -16.99
CA ILE A 209 -21.07 -3.08 -16.78
C ILE A 209 -21.86 -1.79 -17.06
N GLU A 210 -23.13 -1.94 -17.44
CA GLU A 210 -24.02 -0.81 -17.78
C GLU A 210 -24.86 -0.32 -16.58
N SER A 211 -25.06 -1.17 -15.58
CA SER A 211 -25.89 -0.85 -14.41
C SER A 211 -25.09 -0.87 -13.12
N GLU A 212 -25.45 0.02 -12.21
CA GLU A 212 -24.93 0.03 -10.84
C GLU A 212 -25.52 -1.12 -10.01
N ASP A 213 -24.76 -1.54 -8.99
CA ASP A 213 -25.25 -2.35 -7.88
C ASP A 213 -24.97 -1.62 -6.54
N ASP A 214 -25.09 -2.33 -5.42
CA ASP A 214 -24.89 -1.73 -4.09
C ASP A 214 -23.48 -1.23 -3.87
N PHE A 215 -22.49 -1.74 -4.59
CA PHE A 215 -21.06 -1.48 -4.38
C PHE A 215 -20.39 -0.81 -5.59
N ARG A 216 -20.68 -1.30 -6.81
CA ARG A 216 -20.18 -0.72 -8.05
C ARG A 216 -21.08 0.45 -8.45
N LYS A 217 -20.63 1.68 -8.18
CA LYS A 217 -21.38 2.92 -8.36
C LYS A 217 -20.72 3.83 -9.39
N TYR A 218 -21.51 4.65 -10.07
CA TYR A 218 -20.96 5.74 -10.85
C TYR A 218 -20.34 6.77 -9.92
N GLY A 219 -19.09 7.15 -10.20
CA GLY A 219 -18.31 8.07 -9.38
C GLY A 219 -17.20 8.73 -10.19
N HIS A 220 -16.34 9.44 -9.51
CA HIS A 220 -15.21 10.11 -10.14
C HIS A 220 -14.13 9.08 -10.52
N SER A 221 -14.14 8.61 -11.76
CA SER A 221 -13.12 7.70 -12.29
C SER A 221 -11.78 8.46 -12.51
N LYS A 222 -10.70 7.98 -11.92
CA LYS A 222 -9.34 8.52 -12.16
C LYS A 222 -8.90 8.34 -13.63
N GLU A 223 -9.43 7.33 -14.31
CA GLU A 223 -9.19 7.07 -15.74
C GLU A 223 -10.19 7.77 -16.67
N ASN A 224 -11.11 8.58 -16.14
CA ASN A 224 -12.21 9.23 -16.88
C ASN A 224 -13.10 8.24 -17.66
N ARG A 225 -13.31 7.03 -17.12
CA ARG A 225 -14.20 6.02 -17.67
C ARG A 225 -15.66 6.33 -17.31
N PRO A 226 -16.62 6.11 -18.21
CA PRO A 226 -18.05 6.32 -17.94
C PRO A 226 -18.70 5.15 -17.17
N ASN A 227 -17.95 4.16 -16.76
CA ASN A 227 -18.43 2.93 -16.16
C ASN A 227 -18.54 3.05 -14.63
N PRO A 228 -19.39 2.22 -13.97
CA PRO A 228 -19.37 2.09 -12.52
C PRO A 228 -17.99 1.68 -11.99
N ILE A 229 -17.62 2.26 -10.87
CA ILE A 229 -16.33 2.04 -10.21
C ILE A 229 -16.51 1.49 -8.80
N VAL A 230 -15.43 0.94 -8.27
CA VAL A 230 -15.23 0.65 -6.87
C VAL A 230 -13.97 1.39 -6.44
N GLN A 231 -13.99 1.99 -5.26
CA GLN A 231 -12.84 2.70 -4.71
C GLN A 231 -12.06 1.80 -3.75
N MET A 232 -10.76 2.00 -3.71
CA MET A 232 -9.84 1.31 -2.80
C MET A 232 -8.92 2.33 -2.13
N GLY A 233 -8.90 2.33 -0.81
CA GLY A 233 -7.90 3.04 -0.02
C GLY A 233 -6.85 2.07 0.52
N MET A 234 -5.58 2.45 0.51
CA MET A 234 -4.48 1.61 0.96
C MET A 234 -3.48 2.39 1.78
N PHE A 235 -3.12 1.82 2.94
CA PHE A 235 -1.93 2.21 3.67
C PHE A 235 -0.72 1.38 3.25
N ILE A 236 0.40 2.04 3.06
CA ILE A 236 1.72 1.43 2.91
C ILE A 236 2.65 1.98 3.99
N ASP A 237 3.62 1.20 4.41
CA ASP A 237 4.64 1.64 5.36
C ASP A 237 5.75 2.48 4.69
N GLY A 238 6.71 2.96 5.49
CA GLY A 238 7.83 3.78 5.01
C GLY A 238 8.74 3.12 3.98
N ASP A 239 8.68 1.79 3.85
CA ASP A 239 9.44 1.02 2.87
C ASP A 239 8.59 0.64 1.64
N GLY A 240 7.35 1.15 1.56
CA GLY A 240 6.42 0.91 0.45
C GLY A 240 5.72 -0.46 0.51
N ILE A 241 5.76 -1.16 1.64
CA ILE A 241 5.08 -2.45 1.80
C ILE A 241 3.64 -2.23 2.23
N PRO A 242 2.63 -2.82 1.56
CA PRO A 242 1.22 -2.70 1.94
C PRO A 242 0.99 -3.10 3.40
N LEU A 243 0.19 -2.30 4.11
CA LEU A 243 -0.15 -2.49 5.50
C LEU A 243 -1.61 -2.89 5.66
N ALA A 244 -2.50 -2.05 5.18
CA ALA A 244 -3.93 -2.27 5.25
C ALA A 244 -4.64 -1.72 4.01
N VAL A 245 -5.74 -2.35 3.64
CA VAL A 245 -6.56 -1.98 2.49
C VAL A 245 -8.05 -1.96 2.87
N THR A 246 -8.77 -1.00 2.32
CA THR A 246 -10.23 -0.96 2.38
C THR A 246 -10.80 -0.76 0.99
N ILE A 247 -11.98 -1.34 0.77
CA ILE A 247 -12.73 -1.19 -0.48
C ILE A 247 -14.09 -0.62 -0.12
N TYR A 248 -14.57 0.36 -0.88
CA TYR A 248 -15.82 1.06 -0.61
C TYR A 248 -16.54 1.46 -1.91
N PRO A 249 -17.84 1.81 -1.84
CA PRO A 249 -18.63 2.14 -3.03
C PRO A 249 -18.03 3.27 -3.88
N GLY A 250 -18.22 3.18 -5.19
CA GLY A 250 -17.61 4.09 -6.16
C GLY A 250 -18.02 5.56 -6.04
N ASN A 251 -19.18 5.84 -5.45
CA ASN A 251 -19.70 7.19 -5.23
C ASN A 251 -19.36 7.78 -3.87
N ASP A 252 -18.69 7.04 -3.00
CA ASP A 252 -18.29 7.54 -1.70
C ASP A 252 -17.10 8.51 -1.82
N SER A 253 -17.00 9.42 -0.84
CA SER A 253 -15.89 10.36 -0.76
C SER A 253 -14.63 9.69 -0.23
N GLU A 254 -13.52 9.82 -0.96
CA GLU A 254 -12.20 9.32 -0.55
C GLU A 254 -11.80 9.81 0.86
N GLN A 255 -12.19 11.03 1.24
CA GLN A 255 -11.88 11.60 2.56
C GLN A 255 -12.45 10.80 3.74
N ARG A 256 -13.56 10.09 3.53
CA ARG A 256 -14.22 9.30 4.57
C ARG A 256 -13.57 7.94 4.80
N SER A 257 -12.79 7.45 3.85
CA SER A 257 -12.17 6.11 3.92
C SER A 257 -10.93 6.07 4.82
N LEU A 258 -10.22 7.19 5.00
CA LEU A 258 -8.98 7.28 5.76
C LEU A 258 -9.18 6.89 7.23
N LYS A 259 -10.05 7.59 7.93
CA LYS A 259 -10.23 7.42 9.39
C LYS A 259 -10.64 6.01 9.80
N PRO A 260 -11.63 5.35 9.17
CA PRO A 260 -12.01 3.97 9.54
C PRO A 260 -10.87 2.97 9.35
N LEU A 261 -10.08 3.12 8.28
CA LEU A 261 -8.95 2.22 8.04
C LEU A 261 -7.81 2.49 9.04
N GLU A 262 -7.61 3.73 9.43
CA GLU A 262 -6.63 4.12 10.44
C GLU A 262 -7.02 3.62 11.84
N GLU A 263 -8.30 3.71 12.22
CA GLU A 263 -8.83 3.12 13.46
C GLU A 263 -8.60 1.61 13.52
N LYS A 264 -8.72 0.92 12.37
CA LYS A 264 -8.40 -0.49 12.25
C LYS A 264 -6.91 -0.76 12.48
N ILE A 265 -6.01 0.04 11.91
CA ILE A 265 -4.56 -0.08 12.11
C ILE A 265 -4.20 0.10 13.59
N LEU A 266 -4.79 1.08 14.24
CA LEU A 266 -4.58 1.32 15.66
C LEU A 266 -5.00 0.12 16.52
N LYS A 267 -6.12 -0.51 16.19
CA LYS A 267 -6.70 -1.61 16.96
C LYS A 267 -6.04 -2.96 16.64
N ASP A 268 -6.01 -3.34 15.36
CA ASP A 268 -5.69 -4.70 14.95
C ASP A 268 -4.18 -4.93 14.82
N PHE A 269 -3.42 -3.85 14.52
CA PHE A 269 -1.96 -3.91 14.36
C PHE A 269 -1.21 -3.34 15.57
N GLU A 270 -1.94 -2.81 16.56
CA GLU A 270 -1.38 -2.26 17.80
C GLU A 270 -0.39 -1.09 17.57
N LEU A 271 -0.54 -0.39 16.44
CA LEU A 271 0.26 0.78 16.12
C LEU A 271 -0.34 2.02 16.78
N SER A 272 0.42 2.69 17.63
CA SER A 272 -0.07 3.86 18.40
C SER A 272 0.58 5.19 18.02
N ARG A 273 1.73 5.16 17.37
CA ARG A 273 2.52 6.36 17.05
C ARG A 273 3.07 6.26 15.64
N PHE A 274 2.55 7.07 14.75
CA PHE A 274 3.00 7.14 13.36
C PHE A 274 2.69 8.53 12.77
N ILE A 275 3.30 8.80 11.63
CA ILE A 275 3.04 9.99 10.83
C ILE A 275 2.26 9.55 9.60
N VAL A 276 1.06 10.07 9.41
CA VAL A 276 0.25 9.81 8.21
C VAL A 276 0.59 10.83 7.13
N CYS A 277 0.99 10.33 5.95
CA CYS A 277 1.25 11.14 4.78
C CYS A 277 0.13 10.94 3.76
N THR A 278 -0.52 12.03 3.33
CA THR A 278 -1.60 11.99 2.34
C THR A 278 -1.50 13.16 1.35
N ASP A 279 -2.22 13.03 0.25
CA ASP A 279 -2.40 14.13 -0.70
C ASP A 279 -3.41 15.19 -0.20
N ALA A 280 -3.58 16.29 -0.99
CA ALA A 280 -4.49 17.38 -0.64
C ALA A 280 -5.97 16.97 -0.66
N GLY A 281 -6.35 15.99 -1.47
CA GLY A 281 -7.71 15.48 -1.57
C GLY A 281 -8.19 14.81 -0.27
N LEU A 282 -7.26 14.25 0.50
CA LEU A 282 -7.52 13.55 1.76
C LEU A 282 -7.32 14.43 3.00
N ALA A 283 -6.87 15.68 2.84
CA ALA A 283 -6.50 16.62 3.90
C ALA A 283 -7.70 17.35 4.54
N SER A 284 -8.84 16.70 4.72
CA SER A 284 -10.02 17.29 5.34
C SER A 284 -9.80 17.66 6.81
N LYS A 285 -10.57 18.62 7.31
CA LYS A 285 -10.52 19.01 8.74
C LYS A 285 -10.70 17.81 9.70
N PRO A 286 -11.68 16.90 9.52
CA PRO A 286 -11.81 15.72 10.37
C PRO A 286 -10.57 14.82 10.36
N ASN A 287 -9.95 14.59 9.20
CA ASN A 287 -8.76 13.76 9.08
C ASN A 287 -7.55 14.40 9.79
N ARG A 288 -7.37 15.73 9.64
CA ARG A 288 -6.31 16.47 10.35
C ARG A 288 -6.51 16.43 11.87
N LEU A 289 -7.74 16.66 12.35
CA LEU A 289 -8.07 16.60 13.78
C LEU A 289 -7.82 15.21 14.36
N PHE A 290 -8.24 14.16 13.65
CA PHE A 290 -8.00 12.79 14.07
C PHE A 290 -6.51 12.47 14.22
N ASN A 291 -5.69 12.99 13.30
CA ASN A 291 -4.24 12.80 13.30
C ASN A 291 -3.45 13.85 14.10
N SER A 292 -4.12 14.68 14.90
CA SER A 292 -3.48 15.66 15.79
C SER A 292 -3.55 15.28 17.26
N ILE A 293 -4.09 14.11 17.61
CA ILE A 293 -4.28 13.64 18.99
C ILE A 293 -3.54 12.32 19.25
N ASP A 294 -3.40 11.94 20.50
CA ASP A 294 -2.85 10.65 20.97
C ASP A 294 -1.44 10.33 20.42
N GLY A 295 -0.64 11.35 20.16
CA GLY A 295 0.74 11.19 19.66
C GLY A 295 0.83 10.92 18.17
N ARG A 296 -0.29 10.86 17.44
CA ARG A 296 -0.32 10.80 15.98
C ARG A 296 0.10 12.13 15.37
N ARG A 297 0.57 12.09 14.15
CA ARG A 297 1.03 13.24 13.37
C ARG A 297 0.61 13.08 11.92
N TYR A 298 0.62 14.16 11.18
CA TYR A 298 0.36 14.10 9.75
C TYR A 298 1.28 15.02 8.94
N VAL A 299 1.46 14.63 7.69
CA VAL A 299 2.02 15.42 6.62
C VAL A 299 1.05 15.39 5.46
N VAL A 300 0.51 16.53 5.06
CA VAL A 300 -0.46 16.59 3.97
C VAL A 300 -0.06 17.66 2.97
N THR A 301 -0.27 17.38 1.69
CA THR A 301 -0.10 18.44 0.69
C THR A 301 -1.17 19.51 0.87
N GLN A 302 -0.81 20.76 0.67
CA GLN A 302 -1.69 21.89 0.86
C GLN A 302 -1.76 22.74 -0.41
N SER A 303 -2.95 22.83 -1.00
CA SER A 303 -3.16 23.74 -2.11
C SER A 303 -2.97 25.19 -1.64
N LEU A 304 -2.01 25.90 -2.22
CA LEU A 304 -1.76 27.30 -1.91
C LEU A 304 -2.92 28.21 -2.35
N LYS A 305 -3.67 27.80 -3.38
CA LYS A 305 -4.85 28.52 -3.87
C LYS A 305 -5.97 28.59 -2.84
N ASN A 306 -6.03 27.59 -1.94
CA ASN A 306 -7.07 27.44 -0.92
C ASN A 306 -6.64 27.99 0.46
N LEU A 307 -5.52 28.67 0.55
CA LEU A 307 -5.08 29.33 1.78
C LEU A 307 -5.85 30.64 2.01
N PRO A 308 -6.05 31.05 3.28
CA PRO A 308 -6.49 32.40 3.61
C PRO A 308 -5.58 33.44 2.98
N ASP A 309 -6.14 34.58 2.58
CA ASP A 309 -5.42 35.63 1.83
C ASP A 309 -4.09 36.02 2.47
N PRO A 310 -3.99 36.37 3.77
CA PRO A 310 -2.71 36.78 4.37
C PRO A 310 -1.66 35.63 4.34
N VAL A 311 -2.09 34.41 4.49
CA VAL A 311 -1.18 33.23 4.44
C VAL A 311 -0.73 32.99 3.00
N ARG A 312 -1.63 33.14 2.04
CA ARG A 312 -1.33 33.00 0.61
C ARG A 312 -0.35 34.09 0.13
N GLU A 313 -0.57 35.31 0.52
CA GLU A 313 0.34 36.45 0.22
C GLU A 313 1.74 36.14 0.77
N TRP A 314 1.85 35.78 2.05
CA TRP A 314 3.12 35.37 2.63
C TRP A 314 3.74 34.18 1.88
N ALA A 315 2.94 33.17 1.49
CA ALA A 315 3.42 31.97 0.78
C ALA A 315 4.05 32.31 -0.58
N LEU A 316 3.51 33.33 -1.28
CA LEU A 316 3.96 33.75 -2.61
C LEU A 316 4.98 34.89 -2.57
N GLU A 317 5.24 35.50 -1.40
CA GLU A 317 6.20 36.60 -1.27
C GLU A 317 7.58 36.15 -1.74
N PRO A 318 8.27 36.95 -2.61
CA PRO A 318 9.57 36.57 -3.16
C PRO A 318 10.72 36.54 -2.16
N GLN A 319 10.57 37.17 -1.02
CA GLN A 319 11.62 37.32 0.00
C GLN A 319 11.51 36.23 1.09
N GLY A 320 12.60 36.07 1.86
CA GLY A 320 12.62 35.22 3.06
C GLY A 320 12.81 33.73 2.79
N TRP A 321 13.26 33.35 1.62
CA TRP A 321 13.49 31.95 1.24
C TRP A 321 14.85 31.45 1.73
N ARG A 322 14.90 30.21 2.16
CA ARG A 322 16.13 29.48 2.51
C ARG A 322 16.40 28.42 1.44
N LEU A 323 17.67 28.19 1.15
CA LEU A 323 18.10 27.12 0.26
C LEU A 323 18.23 25.82 1.06
N GLU A 324 17.66 24.74 0.52
CA GLU A 324 17.82 23.41 1.11
C GLU A 324 19.30 23.01 1.18
N GLY A 325 19.72 22.45 2.35
CA GLY A 325 21.10 22.05 2.58
C GLY A 325 22.07 23.19 2.87
N ASP A 326 21.67 24.46 2.75
CA ASP A 326 22.53 25.60 3.11
C ASP A 326 22.54 25.82 4.63
N THR A 327 23.69 25.61 5.23
CA THR A 327 23.92 25.78 6.68
C THR A 327 24.20 27.21 7.10
N ARG A 328 24.37 28.12 6.15
CA ARG A 328 24.78 29.55 6.39
C ARG A 328 23.65 30.45 6.83
N ASN A 329 22.41 29.94 6.97
CA ASN A 329 21.21 30.70 7.30
C ASN A 329 20.99 31.94 6.40
N LYS A 330 21.40 31.86 5.13
CA LYS A 330 21.19 32.90 4.14
C LYS A 330 19.74 32.91 3.68
N TYR A 331 19.18 34.11 3.53
CA TYR A 331 17.87 34.31 2.92
C TYR A 331 18.02 34.75 1.47
N TYR A 332 17.14 34.26 0.63
CA TYR A 332 17.12 34.51 -0.80
C TYR A 332 15.83 35.21 -1.21
N ASN A 333 15.94 36.02 -2.26
CA ASN A 333 14.82 36.56 -3.02
C ASN A 333 14.68 35.68 -4.29
N ILE A 334 13.57 34.96 -4.43
CA ILE A 334 13.39 34.03 -5.57
C ILE A 334 13.31 34.71 -6.93
N ASN A 335 13.04 36.02 -6.99
CA ASN A 335 13.07 36.80 -8.23
C ASN A 335 14.49 37.20 -8.67
N GLU A 336 15.48 37.07 -7.77
CA GLU A 336 16.88 37.48 -8.01
C GLU A 336 17.83 36.26 -8.08
N ILE A 337 17.28 35.06 -8.12
CA ILE A 337 18.07 33.80 -8.17
C ILE A 337 18.67 33.62 -9.57
N ASP A 338 19.96 33.30 -9.64
CA ASP A 338 20.59 32.82 -10.88
C ASP A 338 20.03 31.43 -11.24
N GLU A 339 19.21 31.41 -12.30
CA GLU A 339 18.52 30.20 -12.74
C GLU A 339 19.48 29.10 -13.21
N ASN A 340 20.65 29.45 -13.75
CA ASN A 340 21.63 28.45 -14.20
C ASN A 340 22.31 27.77 -13.03
N VAL A 341 22.55 28.49 -11.93
CA VAL A 341 23.20 27.94 -10.73
C VAL A 341 22.20 27.11 -9.91
N HIS A 342 20.94 27.53 -9.87
CA HIS A 342 19.94 26.96 -8.96
C HIS A 342 18.82 26.18 -9.66
N LEU A 343 19.04 25.70 -10.89
CA LEU A 343 18.03 24.99 -11.68
C LEU A 343 17.44 23.78 -10.90
N ASN A 344 18.29 23.02 -10.23
CA ASN A 344 17.91 21.82 -9.48
C ASN A 344 17.79 22.07 -7.97
N SER A 345 17.84 23.33 -7.54
CA SER A 345 17.75 23.68 -6.14
C SER A 345 16.31 23.80 -5.68
N VAL A 346 16.08 23.48 -4.41
CA VAL A 346 14.80 23.68 -3.73
C VAL A 346 14.97 24.77 -2.69
N PHE A 347 14.14 25.79 -2.78
CA PHE A 347 14.04 26.83 -1.78
C PHE A 347 12.81 26.57 -0.92
N TYR A 348 12.86 26.92 0.36
CA TYR A 348 11.73 26.76 1.26
C TYR A 348 11.59 27.90 2.26
N LYS A 349 10.38 28.09 2.75
CA LYS A 349 10.07 28.88 3.94
C LYS A 349 8.96 28.22 4.75
N GLU A 350 8.90 28.52 6.02
CA GLU A 350 7.96 27.88 6.93
C GLU A 350 7.37 28.85 7.92
N GLN A 351 6.12 28.64 8.30
CA GLN A 351 5.41 29.41 9.29
C GLN A 351 4.36 28.55 10.00
N ILE A 352 4.07 28.84 11.26
CA ILE A 352 2.90 28.27 11.96
C ILE A 352 1.68 29.10 11.57
N VAL A 353 0.66 28.44 11.06
CA VAL A 353 -0.56 29.07 10.54
C VAL A 353 -1.81 28.34 11.01
N PRO A 354 -2.89 29.05 11.35
CA PRO A 354 -4.17 28.45 11.68
C PRO A 354 -4.93 28.07 10.41
N ILE A 355 -4.76 26.84 9.94
CA ILE A 355 -5.53 26.32 8.81
C ILE A 355 -6.59 25.35 9.35
N THR A 356 -7.84 25.54 8.94
CA THR A 356 -8.99 24.74 9.43
C THR A 356 -9.19 24.81 10.97
N ASN A 357 -8.80 25.90 11.61
CA ASN A 357 -8.79 26.11 13.06
C ASN A 357 -7.86 25.14 13.83
N ILE A 358 -6.78 24.72 13.21
CA ILE A 358 -5.70 23.93 13.80
C ILE A 358 -4.39 24.66 13.50
N ASP A 359 -3.59 24.93 14.53
CA ASP A 359 -2.26 25.46 14.34
C ASP A 359 -1.37 24.41 13.71
N GLN A 360 -0.90 24.69 12.51
CA GLN A 360 -0.10 23.78 11.71
C GLN A 360 1.15 24.49 11.23
N ARG A 361 2.21 23.75 11.03
CA ARG A 361 3.37 24.25 10.31
C ARG A 361 3.12 24.13 8.82
N LEU A 362 3.01 25.26 8.14
CA LEU A 362 3.00 25.33 6.69
C LEU A 362 4.43 25.48 6.20
N VAL A 363 4.88 24.53 5.38
CA VAL A 363 6.13 24.61 4.62
C VAL A 363 5.78 24.86 3.18
N VAL A 364 6.34 25.91 2.60
CA VAL A 364 6.20 26.21 1.17
C VAL A 364 7.55 26.02 0.52
N THR A 365 7.58 25.27 -0.56
CA THR A 365 8.78 25.08 -1.37
C THR A 365 8.66 25.79 -2.71
N TYR A 366 9.79 26.17 -3.29
CA TYR A 366 9.90 26.74 -4.63
C TYR A 366 11.06 26.10 -5.38
N SER A 367 10.83 25.73 -6.64
CA SER A 367 11.85 25.17 -7.52
C SER A 367 11.69 25.70 -8.93
N ILE A 368 12.82 26.14 -9.52
CA ILE A 368 12.89 26.60 -10.90
C ILE A 368 12.51 25.48 -11.88
N GLN A 369 12.96 24.26 -11.62
CA GLN A 369 12.62 23.10 -12.44
C GLN A 369 11.10 22.87 -12.47
N SER A 370 10.43 22.88 -11.31
CA SER A 370 8.97 22.73 -11.21
C SER A 370 8.23 23.87 -11.91
N ARG A 371 8.71 25.12 -11.74
CA ARG A 371 8.17 26.30 -12.43
C ARG A 371 8.21 26.11 -13.95
N ASN A 372 9.37 25.74 -14.48
CA ASN A 372 9.57 25.57 -15.93
C ASN A 372 8.71 24.42 -16.49
N TYR A 373 8.57 23.33 -15.73
CA TYR A 373 7.70 22.24 -16.08
C TYR A 373 6.22 22.65 -16.12
N GLN A 374 5.73 23.34 -15.11
CA GLN A 374 4.34 23.83 -15.04
C GLN A 374 4.04 24.84 -16.16
N ARG A 375 4.97 25.75 -16.45
CA ARG A 375 4.87 26.68 -17.59
C ARG A 375 4.77 25.94 -18.93
N THR A 376 5.57 24.91 -19.13
CA THR A 376 5.53 24.09 -20.35
C THR A 376 4.18 23.40 -20.51
N ILE A 377 3.63 22.83 -19.45
CA ILE A 377 2.31 22.19 -19.49
C ILE A 377 1.23 23.23 -19.79
N ARG A 378 1.24 24.37 -19.09
CA ARG A 378 0.28 25.43 -19.30
C ARG A 378 0.35 26.00 -20.72
N GLN A 379 1.56 26.21 -21.27
CA GLN A 379 1.70 26.68 -22.65
C GLN A 379 1.02 25.72 -23.64
N ARG A 380 1.20 24.42 -23.50
CA ARG A 380 0.49 23.43 -24.32
C ARG A 380 -1.05 23.50 -24.15
N GLN A 381 -1.53 23.85 -22.98
CA GLN A 381 -2.98 24.05 -22.75
C GLN A 381 -3.47 25.37 -23.39
N ILE A 382 -2.68 26.44 -23.29
CA ILE A 382 -2.96 27.72 -23.96
C ILE A 382 -3.01 27.52 -25.47
N ASP A 383 -2.06 26.82 -26.06
CA ASP A 383 -2.05 26.54 -27.52
C ASP A 383 -3.30 25.79 -27.98
N ARG A 384 -3.77 24.82 -27.17
CA ARG A 384 -5.05 24.13 -27.42
C ARG A 384 -6.26 25.05 -27.27
N ALA A 385 -6.25 25.90 -26.25
CA ALA A 385 -7.31 26.88 -26.05
C ALA A 385 -7.40 27.87 -27.22
N VAL A 386 -6.27 28.43 -27.65
CA VAL A 386 -6.18 29.31 -28.84
C VAL A 386 -6.73 28.60 -30.07
N LYS A 387 -6.31 27.37 -30.32
CA LYS A 387 -6.80 26.57 -31.45
C LYS A 387 -8.31 26.35 -31.39
N THR A 388 -8.87 26.11 -30.19
CA THR A 388 -10.33 25.95 -30.04
C THR A 388 -11.05 27.23 -30.31
N VAL A 389 -10.58 28.37 -29.80
CA VAL A 389 -11.18 29.70 -30.01
C VAL A 389 -11.16 30.08 -31.50
N THR A 390 -10.06 29.81 -32.20
CA THR A 390 -9.86 30.27 -33.59
C THR A 390 -10.35 29.31 -34.66
N GLN A 391 -10.28 28.00 -34.44
CA GLN A 391 -10.52 26.99 -35.49
C GLN A 391 -11.75 26.11 -35.25
N THR A 392 -12.11 25.84 -34.00
CA THR A 392 -13.19 24.89 -33.66
C THR A 392 -14.08 25.36 -32.52
N PRO A 393 -14.69 26.55 -32.62
CA PRO A 393 -15.50 27.12 -31.52
C PRO A 393 -16.75 26.25 -31.20
N GLU A 394 -17.24 25.47 -32.13
CA GLU A 394 -18.35 24.55 -31.96
C GLU A 394 -18.06 23.40 -30.99
N LYS A 395 -16.78 23.03 -30.81
CA LYS A 395 -16.34 21.98 -29.89
C LYS A 395 -16.30 22.41 -28.41
N MET A 396 -16.66 23.66 -28.14
CA MET A 396 -16.71 24.16 -26.74
C MET A 396 -17.93 23.62 -26.02
N GLU A 397 -17.71 22.61 -25.21
CA GLU A 397 -18.67 22.04 -24.24
C GLU A 397 -18.39 22.54 -22.82
N ALA A 398 -19.03 21.93 -21.82
CA ALA A 398 -18.86 22.33 -20.42
C ALA A 398 -17.39 22.36 -19.95
N LYS A 399 -17.03 23.38 -19.18
CA LYS A 399 -15.69 23.57 -18.61
C LYS A 399 -15.45 22.57 -17.48
N ARG A 400 -14.26 21.94 -17.44
CA ARG A 400 -13.75 21.18 -16.29
C ARG A 400 -12.55 21.90 -15.71
N GLN A 401 -12.34 21.79 -14.41
CA GLN A 401 -11.27 22.50 -13.70
C GLN A 401 -9.85 22.16 -14.21
N THR A 402 -9.64 20.93 -14.68
CA THR A 402 -8.36 20.44 -15.18
C THR A 402 -8.20 20.51 -16.70
N ASP A 403 -9.28 20.85 -17.42
CA ASP A 403 -9.27 20.94 -18.88
C ASP A 403 -8.73 22.30 -19.36
N TYR A 404 -8.04 22.31 -20.52
CA TYR A 404 -7.60 23.54 -21.19
C TYR A 404 -8.76 24.51 -21.48
N LYS A 405 -9.99 23.99 -21.59
CA LYS A 405 -11.23 24.79 -21.78
C LYS A 405 -11.50 25.79 -20.62
N ARG A 406 -10.90 25.60 -19.43
CA ARG A 406 -10.97 26.56 -18.33
C ARG A 406 -10.30 27.90 -18.67
N LEU A 407 -9.35 27.87 -19.61
CA LEU A 407 -8.62 29.03 -20.10
C LEU A 407 -9.37 29.78 -21.22
N ILE A 408 -10.64 29.41 -21.48
CA ILE A 408 -11.49 30.06 -22.48
C ILE A 408 -12.66 30.73 -21.77
N GLN A 409 -12.81 32.02 -21.97
CA GLN A 409 -13.98 32.78 -21.56
C GLN A 409 -15.08 32.67 -22.63
N MET A 410 -16.29 32.39 -22.22
CA MET A 410 -17.45 32.33 -23.10
C MET A 410 -18.45 33.42 -22.70
N SER A 411 -18.81 34.28 -23.64
CA SER A 411 -19.83 35.30 -23.46
C SER A 411 -20.91 35.21 -24.55
N PHE A 412 -22.09 35.70 -24.22
CA PHE A 412 -23.26 35.78 -25.12
C PHE A 412 -23.64 37.21 -25.41
N PHE A 413 -22.73 38.16 -25.22
CA PHE A 413 -22.94 39.60 -25.49
C PHE A 413 -22.06 40.03 -26.64
N THR A 414 -22.54 41.00 -27.41
CA THR A 414 -21.72 41.73 -28.38
C THR A 414 -20.74 42.68 -27.67
N GLU A 415 -19.76 43.19 -28.38
CA GLU A 415 -18.85 44.21 -27.85
C GLU A 415 -19.57 45.48 -27.39
N GLU A 416 -20.77 45.76 -27.93
CA GLU A 416 -21.65 46.86 -27.58
C GLU A 416 -22.56 46.57 -26.38
N GLY A 417 -22.46 45.38 -25.78
CA GLY A 417 -23.22 44.99 -24.58
C GLY A 417 -24.60 44.41 -24.83
N GLU A 418 -25.01 44.19 -26.08
CA GLU A 418 -26.28 43.55 -26.42
C GLU A 418 -26.23 42.05 -26.28
N VAL A 419 -27.32 41.42 -25.82
CA VAL A 419 -27.42 39.95 -25.70
C VAL A 419 -27.43 39.31 -27.07
N SER A 420 -26.42 38.49 -27.36
CA SER A 420 -26.27 37.79 -28.62
C SER A 420 -26.64 36.29 -28.47
N THR A 421 -27.29 35.74 -29.47
CA THR A 421 -27.50 34.28 -29.57
C THR A 421 -26.25 33.53 -30.00
N ARG A 422 -25.21 34.23 -30.47
CA ARG A 422 -23.94 33.64 -30.89
C ARG A 422 -22.98 33.64 -29.73
N LYS A 423 -22.33 32.50 -29.50
CA LYS A 423 -21.24 32.35 -28.54
C LYS A 423 -20.02 33.14 -29.01
N GLN A 424 -19.49 34.02 -28.16
CA GLN A 424 -18.20 34.66 -28.36
C GLN A 424 -17.20 33.99 -27.42
N LEU A 425 -16.14 33.45 -27.97
CA LEU A 425 -15.05 32.78 -27.24
C LEU A 425 -13.81 33.65 -27.26
N ARG A 426 -13.23 33.87 -26.10
CA ARG A 426 -11.95 34.60 -25.91
C ARG A 426 -11.03 33.84 -25.00
N LEU A 427 -9.73 34.02 -25.13
CA LEU A 427 -8.77 33.51 -24.18
C LEU A 427 -8.93 34.22 -22.83
N ASP A 428 -8.99 33.43 -21.74
CA ASP A 428 -9.12 33.95 -20.36
C ASP A 428 -7.74 34.27 -19.81
N THR A 429 -7.22 35.46 -20.17
CA THR A 429 -5.90 35.94 -19.76
C THR A 429 -5.80 36.16 -18.25
N GLU A 430 -6.91 36.53 -17.59
CA GLU A 430 -6.96 36.70 -16.15
C GLU A 430 -6.74 35.37 -15.42
N THR A 431 -7.42 34.32 -15.86
CA THR A 431 -7.24 32.96 -15.29
C THR A 431 -5.82 32.48 -15.54
N ILE A 432 -5.25 32.71 -16.73
CA ILE A 432 -3.85 32.37 -17.04
C ILE A 432 -2.90 33.06 -16.09
N SER A 433 -2.97 34.37 -15.95
CA SER A 433 -2.09 35.15 -15.06
C SER A 433 -2.24 34.74 -13.60
N ARG A 434 -3.46 34.39 -13.16
CA ARG A 434 -3.73 33.91 -11.80
C ARG A 434 -3.10 32.53 -11.55
N GLU A 435 -3.07 31.65 -12.55
CA GLU A 435 -2.39 30.37 -12.43
C GLU A 435 -0.88 30.50 -12.46
N GLU A 436 -0.34 31.44 -13.19
CA GLU A 436 1.11 31.72 -13.28
C GLU A 436 1.75 32.09 -11.96
N MET A 437 1.00 32.78 -11.09
CA MET A 437 1.50 33.17 -9.77
C MET A 437 1.93 32.00 -8.89
N TYR A 438 1.43 30.78 -9.17
CA TYR A 438 1.70 29.58 -8.37
C TYR A 438 2.79 28.68 -8.97
N ASP A 439 3.41 29.09 -10.09
CA ASP A 439 4.40 28.27 -10.76
C ASP A 439 5.66 28.08 -9.92
N GLY A 440 6.05 26.82 -9.78
CA GLY A 440 7.20 26.42 -9.00
C GLY A 440 6.94 26.26 -7.51
N PHE A 441 5.77 26.70 -7.02
CA PHE A 441 5.44 26.63 -5.60
C PHE A 441 4.70 25.34 -5.26
N TYR A 442 5.02 24.80 -4.07
CA TYR A 442 4.34 23.64 -3.51
C TYR A 442 4.16 23.83 -2.00
N GLY A 443 3.00 23.50 -1.48
CA GLY A 443 2.65 23.67 -0.06
C GLY A 443 2.43 22.35 0.66
N ILE A 444 2.93 22.25 1.90
CA ILE A 444 2.76 21.10 2.78
C ILE A 444 2.41 21.58 4.17
N CYS A 445 1.39 20.98 4.79
CA CYS A 445 1.04 21.18 6.17
C CYS A 445 1.50 20.01 7.03
N LEU A 446 2.09 20.33 8.17
CA LEU A 446 2.54 19.36 9.17
C LEU A 446 1.88 19.67 10.49
N PHE A 447 1.47 18.62 11.21
CA PHE A 447 1.18 18.73 12.63
C PHE A 447 2.32 18.08 13.42
N VAL A 448 3.10 18.91 14.09
CA VAL A 448 4.24 18.46 14.90
C VAL A 448 4.11 19.13 16.27
N TYR A 449 3.99 18.35 17.32
CA TYR A 449 4.08 18.88 18.67
C TYR A 449 5.39 19.63 18.85
N THR A 450 5.35 20.82 19.43
CA THR A 450 6.51 21.59 19.85
C THR A 450 7.20 20.93 21.04
N SER A 451 7.81 19.77 20.81
CA SER A 451 8.79 19.21 21.75
C SER A 451 10.14 19.83 21.46
N PRO A 452 10.88 20.34 22.46
CA PRO A 452 12.21 20.93 22.27
C PRO A 452 13.23 19.95 21.64
N LEU A 453 12.94 18.65 21.63
CA LEU A 453 13.76 17.58 21.07
C LEU A 453 13.69 17.44 19.54
N ILE A 454 12.77 18.12 18.84
CA ILE A 454 12.64 18.07 17.38
C ILE A 454 12.92 19.45 16.78
N SER A 455 13.92 20.15 17.28
CA SER A 455 14.44 21.40 16.69
C SER A 455 15.39 21.16 15.49
N ASN A 456 15.55 19.90 15.05
CA ASN A 456 16.38 19.60 13.90
C ASN A 456 15.68 19.97 12.60
N HIS A 457 16.01 21.15 12.06
CA HIS A 457 15.62 21.65 10.73
C HIS A 457 15.78 20.61 9.58
N ARG A 458 16.62 19.61 9.77
CA ARG A 458 16.84 18.51 8.80
C ARG A 458 15.67 17.54 8.67
N PHE A 459 14.87 17.36 9.73
CA PHE A 459 13.78 16.37 9.70
C PHE A 459 12.59 16.86 8.87
N SER A 460 12.25 18.15 8.96
CA SER A 460 11.13 18.72 8.21
C SER A 460 11.39 18.72 6.70
N ALA A 461 12.58 19.15 6.26
CA ALA A 461 12.93 19.21 4.84
C ALA A 461 13.07 17.82 4.21
N PHE A 462 13.71 16.87 4.90
CA PHE A 462 13.89 15.50 4.41
C PHE A 462 12.54 14.76 4.26
N LEU A 463 11.64 14.89 5.23
CA LEU A 463 10.32 14.27 5.17
C LEU A 463 9.46 14.89 4.06
N VAL A 464 9.53 16.21 3.89
CA VAL A 464 8.85 16.96 2.82
C VAL A 464 9.34 16.50 1.44
N LEU A 465 10.63 16.29 1.27
CA LEU A 465 11.20 15.88 -0.02
C LEU A 465 10.97 14.39 -0.32
N SER A 466 10.99 13.52 0.68
CA SER A 466 10.64 12.13 0.49
C SER A 466 9.17 11.96 0.10
N VAL A 467 8.28 12.78 0.66
CA VAL A 467 6.86 12.83 0.29
C VAL A 467 6.68 13.36 -1.14
N ILE A 468 7.38 14.44 -1.51
CA ILE A 468 7.34 14.98 -2.89
C ILE A 468 7.86 13.93 -3.89
N GLY A 469 8.97 13.25 -3.58
CA GLY A 469 9.56 12.22 -4.44
C GLY A 469 8.73 10.95 -4.58
N THR A 470 7.77 10.71 -3.69
CA THR A 470 6.88 9.54 -3.72
C THR A 470 5.59 9.83 -4.50
N PHE A 471 5.16 11.10 -4.58
CA PHE A 471 3.93 11.52 -5.27
C PHE A 471 4.16 12.23 -6.62
N LEU A 472 5.40 12.44 -7.05
CA LEU A 472 5.80 12.90 -8.39
C LEU A 472 6.35 11.74 -9.24
#